data_c795c018d1a1171bc65c8eb41050a362
#
_entry.id   c795c018d1a1171bc65c8eb41050a362
#
_cell.length_a   1.000
_cell.length_b   1.000
_cell.length_c   1.000
_cell.angle_alpha   90.00
_cell.angle_beta   90.00
_cell.angle_gamma   90.00
#
_symmetry.space_group_name_H-M   'P 1'
#
loop_
_entity.id
_entity.type
_entity.pdbx_description
1 polymer ?
#
loop_
_entity_poly.entity_id
_entity_poly.type
_entity_poly.pdbx_seq_one_letter_code
_entity_poly.pdbx_strand_id
1 'polypeptide(L)'
;MARYLVIVESPAKVKTIKKFLGSNYVVTASNGHVRDMPKSQMGIDIENDYEPKYITIRGKGEILAKLRKEVKKADKIYLATDPDREGEAISWHLSKALKLEDKKVYRISFNEITKNAVKASLKNPREIDMDLVDAQQARRVLDRIVGYKISPLLWAKVKRGLSAGRVQSVALRIIADREEEINAFIPEEYWTLDADLKVKGERKLLTAKFYGTEKSK
;
A
#
# COMPACT_ATOMS: atom_id res chain seq x y z
N MET A 1 -28.67 -21.67 3.64
CA MET A 1 -28.01 -20.91 2.54
C MET A 1 -26.54 -20.73 2.87
N ALA A 2 -25.64 -20.95 1.91
CA ALA A 2 -24.21 -20.75 2.10
C ALA A 2 -23.91 -19.30 2.48
N ARG A 3 -23.06 -19.10 3.48
CA ARG A 3 -22.65 -17.77 3.96
C ARG A 3 -21.18 -17.51 3.63
N TYR A 4 -20.91 -16.44 2.93
CA TYR A 4 -19.58 -16.06 2.48
C TYR A 4 -19.09 -14.83 3.24
N LEU A 5 -17.84 -14.88 3.75
CA LEU A 5 -17.19 -13.76 4.43
C LEU A 5 -16.16 -13.14 3.49
N VAL A 6 -16.25 -11.85 3.26
CA VAL A 6 -15.25 -11.07 2.51
C VAL A 6 -14.57 -10.11 3.48
N ILE A 7 -13.24 -10.23 3.61
CA ILE A 7 -12.43 -9.37 4.48
C ILE A 7 -11.59 -8.46 3.61
N VAL A 8 -11.80 -7.15 3.74
CA VAL A 8 -11.02 -6.10 3.08
C VAL A 8 -10.09 -5.41 4.07
N GLU A 9 -9.10 -4.65 3.60
CA GLU A 9 -8.19 -3.92 4.50
C GLU A 9 -8.80 -2.64 5.09
N SER A 10 -9.75 -2.00 4.39
CA SER A 10 -10.28 -0.67 4.76
C SER A 10 -11.80 -0.63 4.93
N PRO A 11 -12.32 0.05 5.98
CA PRO A 11 -13.77 0.26 6.16
C PRO A 11 -14.44 1.01 5.00
N ALA A 12 -13.70 1.88 4.31
CA ALA A 12 -14.21 2.62 3.16
C ALA A 12 -14.67 1.68 2.03
N LYS A 13 -13.91 0.58 1.79
CA LYS A 13 -14.23 -0.42 0.78
C LYS A 13 -15.46 -1.27 1.13
N VAL A 14 -15.76 -1.45 2.43
CA VAL A 14 -16.87 -2.30 2.90
C VAL A 14 -18.21 -1.85 2.33
N LYS A 15 -18.53 -0.56 2.42
CA LYS A 15 -19.82 -0.02 1.97
C LYS A 15 -20.04 -0.24 0.47
N THR A 16 -19.01 -0.01 -0.33
CA THR A 16 -19.07 -0.11 -1.79
C THR A 16 -19.17 -1.57 -2.24
N ILE A 17 -18.29 -2.43 -1.72
CA ILE A 17 -18.28 -3.86 -2.08
C ILE A 17 -19.57 -4.55 -1.66
N LYS A 18 -20.09 -4.21 -0.46
CA LYS A 18 -21.37 -4.78 0.02
C LYS A 18 -22.53 -4.48 -0.92
N LYS A 19 -22.55 -3.31 -1.60
CA LYS A 19 -23.60 -2.96 -2.58
C LYS A 19 -23.53 -3.83 -3.85
N PHE A 20 -22.36 -4.38 -4.17
CA PHE A 20 -22.16 -5.20 -5.37
C PHE A 20 -22.44 -6.67 -5.14
N LEU A 21 -22.45 -7.11 -3.89
CA LEU A 21 -22.62 -8.49 -3.48
C LEU A 21 -24.03 -8.72 -2.91
N GLY A 22 -24.54 -9.94 -3.09
CA GLY A 22 -25.85 -10.33 -2.58
C GLY A 22 -25.89 -10.57 -1.07
N SER A 23 -27.07 -10.87 -0.54
CA SER A 23 -27.35 -11.07 0.90
C SER A 23 -26.55 -12.21 1.55
N ASN A 24 -26.07 -13.16 0.75
CA ASN A 24 -25.24 -14.29 1.24
C ASN A 24 -23.81 -13.86 1.62
N TYR A 25 -23.39 -12.65 1.27
CA TYR A 25 -22.05 -12.12 1.56
C TYR A 25 -22.07 -11.18 2.75
N VAL A 26 -21.18 -11.45 3.71
CA VAL A 26 -20.83 -10.53 4.78
C VAL A 26 -19.50 -9.87 4.44
N VAL A 27 -19.49 -8.55 4.34
CA VAL A 27 -18.27 -7.79 4.06
C VAL A 27 -17.83 -7.06 5.33
N THR A 28 -16.57 -7.20 5.70
CA THR A 28 -15.99 -6.58 6.89
C THR A 28 -14.55 -6.13 6.61
N ALA A 29 -13.99 -5.31 7.50
CA ALA A 29 -12.62 -4.79 7.34
C ALA A 29 -11.72 -5.22 8.49
N SER A 30 -10.42 -5.42 8.19
CA SER A 30 -9.35 -5.62 9.16
C SER A 30 -8.79 -4.30 9.70
N ASN A 31 -9.08 -3.19 9.05
CA ASN A 31 -8.49 -1.87 9.31
C ASN A 31 -6.95 -1.89 9.20
N GLY A 32 -6.44 -2.44 8.10
CA GLY A 32 -5.02 -2.62 7.84
C GLY A 32 -4.42 -3.85 8.52
N HIS A 33 -3.13 -3.80 8.83
CA HIS A 33 -2.42 -4.91 9.49
C HIS A 33 -2.97 -5.21 10.87
N VAL A 34 -3.01 -6.50 11.21
CA VAL A 34 -3.46 -7.00 12.54
C VAL A 34 -2.31 -7.57 13.36
N ARG A 35 -1.18 -7.87 12.73
CA ARG A 35 0.07 -8.34 13.36
C ARG A 35 1.23 -7.48 12.87
N ASP A 36 2.21 -7.26 13.74
CA ASP A 36 3.48 -6.63 13.41
C ASP A 36 4.55 -7.09 14.41
N MET A 37 5.81 -6.79 14.14
CA MET A 37 6.89 -6.99 15.10
C MET A 37 6.73 -6.05 16.32
N PRO A 38 7.20 -6.43 17.53
CA PRO A 38 7.15 -5.57 18.71
C PRO A 38 7.80 -4.21 18.46
N LYS A 39 7.19 -3.12 18.97
CA LYS A 39 7.73 -1.76 18.77
C LYS A 39 8.96 -1.45 19.64
N SER A 40 9.08 -2.10 20.79
CA SER A 40 10.15 -1.82 21.78
C SER A 40 11.38 -2.71 21.65
N GLN A 41 11.36 -3.67 20.74
CA GLN A 41 12.43 -4.65 20.57
C GLN A 41 12.73 -4.83 19.08
N MET A 42 13.93 -5.35 18.77
CA MET A 42 14.29 -5.73 17.39
C MET A 42 13.22 -6.66 16.80
N GLY A 43 12.84 -7.69 17.53
CA GLY A 43 11.80 -8.65 17.13
C GLY A 43 12.17 -9.48 15.91
N ILE A 44 13.46 -9.67 15.68
CA ILE A 44 14.03 -10.47 14.59
C ILE A 44 15.13 -11.33 15.20
N ASP A 45 15.07 -12.62 14.90
CA ASP A 45 16.13 -13.57 15.25
C ASP A 45 17.15 -13.60 14.10
N ILE A 46 18.26 -12.87 14.30
CA ILE A 46 19.31 -12.72 13.27
C ILE A 46 20.08 -14.02 13.05
N GLU A 47 20.19 -14.85 14.09
CA GLU A 47 20.97 -16.12 14.04
C GLU A 47 20.13 -17.24 13.43
N ASN A 48 18.81 -17.12 13.44
CA ASN A 48 17.88 -18.06 12.87
C ASN A 48 17.21 -17.47 11.61
N ASP A 49 17.98 -17.31 10.57
CA ASP A 49 17.56 -16.87 9.22
C ASP A 49 16.68 -15.59 9.22
N TYR A 50 16.97 -14.67 10.14
CA TYR A 50 16.23 -13.41 10.31
C TYR A 50 14.74 -13.57 10.59
N GLU A 51 14.33 -14.66 11.26
CA GLU A 51 12.93 -14.95 11.52
C GLU A 51 12.26 -13.82 12.32
N PRO A 52 11.17 -13.21 11.79
CA PRO A 52 10.48 -12.12 12.46
C PRO A 52 9.47 -12.64 13.49
N LYS A 53 9.54 -12.11 14.71
CA LYS A 53 8.56 -12.39 15.76
C LYS A 53 7.33 -11.49 15.61
N TYR A 54 6.23 -12.04 15.14
CA TYR A 54 4.98 -11.30 15.00
C TYR A 54 4.10 -11.39 16.24
N ILE A 55 3.58 -10.24 16.66
CA ILE A 55 2.58 -10.11 17.73
C ILE A 55 1.33 -9.41 17.21
N THR A 56 0.20 -9.59 17.88
CA THR A 56 -1.01 -8.81 17.60
C THR A 56 -0.76 -7.34 17.92
N ILE A 57 -1.08 -6.47 16.98
CA ILE A 57 -0.96 -5.01 17.17
C ILE A 57 -1.90 -4.56 18.27
N ARG A 58 -1.40 -3.73 19.21
CA ARG A 58 -2.20 -3.16 20.30
C ARG A 58 -3.43 -2.41 19.73
N GLY A 59 -4.60 -2.68 20.28
CA GLY A 59 -5.88 -2.12 19.80
C GLY A 59 -6.57 -2.94 18.70
N LYS A 60 -5.95 -4.00 18.16
CA LYS A 60 -6.58 -4.87 17.16
C LYS A 60 -7.35 -6.05 17.75
N GLY A 61 -7.35 -6.24 19.06
CA GLY A 61 -8.01 -7.36 19.72
C GLY A 61 -9.52 -7.41 19.45
N GLU A 62 -10.22 -6.29 19.54
CA GLU A 62 -11.67 -6.20 19.29
C GLU A 62 -12.02 -6.52 17.82
N ILE A 63 -11.22 -6.00 16.87
CA ILE A 63 -11.41 -6.28 15.45
C ILE A 63 -11.22 -7.77 15.18
N LEU A 64 -10.17 -8.38 15.73
CA LEU A 64 -9.93 -9.82 15.61
C LEU A 64 -11.04 -10.64 16.26
N ALA A 65 -11.55 -10.23 17.42
CA ALA A 65 -12.67 -10.91 18.09
C ALA A 65 -13.95 -10.85 17.23
N LYS A 66 -14.24 -9.70 16.60
CA LYS A 66 -15.36 -9.54 15.66
C LYS A 66 -15.18 -10.41 14.42
N LEU A 67 -13.99 -10.41 13.83
CA LEU A 67 -13.68 -11.23 12.66
C LEU A 67 -13.83 -12.72 12.98
N ARG A 68 -13.32 -13.20 14.14
CA ARG A 68 -13.47 -14.60 14.56
C ARG A 68 -14.93 -15.02 14.70
N LYS A 69 -15.82 -14.13 15.16
CA LYS A 69 -17.27 -14.42 15.23
C LYS A 69 -17.87 -14.64 13.83
N GLU A 70 -17.44 -13.83 12.85
CA GLU A 70 -17.92 -13.97 11.47
C GLU A 70 -17.30 -15.19 10.76
N VAL A 71 -16.01 -15.49 11.00
CA VAL A 71 -15.31 -16.68 10.50
C VAL A 71 -16.01 -17.97 10.94
N LYS A 72 -16.49 -18.05 12.20
CA LYS A 72 -17.21 -19.24 12.70
C LYS A 72 -18.51 -19.50 11.95
N LYS A 73 -19.16 -18.46 11.40
CA LYS A 73 -20.45 -18.53 10.70
C LYS A 73 -20.31 -18.70 9.20
N ALA A 74 -19.08 -18.56 8.67
CA ALA A 74 -18.81 -18.56 7.23
C ALA A 74 -18.44 -19.95 6.73
N ASP A 75 -19.00 -20.33 5.57
CA ASP A 75 -18.64 -21.54 4.84
C ASP A 75 -17.39 -21.35 3.97
N LYS A 76 -17.21 -20.13 3.43
CA LYS A 76 -16.04 -19.72 2.65
C LYS A 76 -15.61 -18.31 3.06
N ILE A 77 -14.31 -18.08 3.02
CA ILE A 77 -13.69 -16.81 3.39
C ILE A 77 -12.90 -16.29 2.19
N TYR A 78 -13.13 -15.04 1.82
CA TYR A 78 -12.39 -14.34 0.78
C TYR A 78 -11.59 -13.22 1.40
N LEU A 79 -10.27 -13.25 1.21
CA LEU A 79 -9.34 -12.22 1.60
C LEU A 79 -9.18 -11.26 0.40
N ALA A 80 -9.79 -10.08 0.50
CA ALA A 80 -9.98 -9.12 -0.59
C ALA A 80 -9.19 -7.83 -0.34
N THR A 81 -7.92 -7.96 -0.01
CA THR A 81 -6.98 -6.85 0.17
C THR A 81 -6.39 -6.41 -1.18
N ASP A 82 -5.66 -5.29 -1.23
CA ASP A 82 -5.10 -4.74 -2.45
C ASP A 82 -4.19 -5.73 -3.20
N PRO A 83 -4.05 -5.59 -4.54
CA PRO A 83 -3.26 -6.52 -5.37
C PRO A 83 -1.77 -6.18 -5.35
N ASP A 84 -1.22 -5.90 -4.17
CA ASP A 84 0.19 -5.61 -3.96
C ASP A 84 0.77 -6.46 -2.81
N ARG A 85 2.07 -6.38 -2.58
CA ARG A 85 2.75 -7.12 -1.52
C ARG A 85 2.25 -6.78 -0.12
N GLU A 86 1.80 -5.53 0.12
CA GLU A 86 1.24 -5.13 1.42
C GLU A 86 -0.12 -5.81 1.65
N GLY A 87 -0.99 -5.80 0.63
CA GLY A 87 -2.27 -6.52 0.67
C GLY A 87 -2.10 -8.03 0.84
N GLU A 88 -1.09 -8.60 0.19
CA GLU A 88 -0.77 -10.02 0.31
C GLU A 88 -0.32 -10.39 1.74
N ALA A 89 0.56 -9.57 2.33
CA ALA A 89 1.00 -9.72 3.70
C ALA A 89 -0.16 -9.54 4.71
N ILE A 90 -1.06 -8.58 4.48
CA ILE A 90 -2.27 -8.41 5.32
C ILE A 90 -3.12 -9.67 5.27
N SER A 91 -3.35 -10.24 4.09
CA SER A 91 -4.11 -11.49 3.90
C SER A 91 -3.45 -12.66 4.64
N TRP A 92 -2.14 -12.81 4.53
CA TRP A 92 -1.38 -13.84 5.23
C TRP A 92 -1.43 -13.65 6.77
N HIS A 93 -1.23 -12.43 7.25
CA HIS A 93 -1.36 -12.13 8.68
C HIS A 93 -2.76 -12.40 9.24
N LEU A 94 -3.80 -12.11 8.45
CA LEU A 94 -5.19 -12.43 8.81
C LEU A 94 -5.41 -13.94 8.87
N SER A 95 -4.92 -14.70 7.90
CA SER A 95 -5.02 -16.17 7.89
C SER A 95 -4.41 -16.76 9.16
N LYS A 96 -3.21 -16.32 9.54
CA LYS A 96 -2.54 -16.78 10.76
C LYS A 96 -3.23 -16.30 12.05
N ALA A 97 -3.63 -15.01 12.14
CA ALA A 97 -4.26 -14.45 13.34
C ALA A 97 -5.65 -15.03 13.62
N LEU A 98 -6.37 -15.41 12.58
CA LEU A 98 -7.72 -15.97 12.67
C LEU A 98 -7.71 -17.50 12.69
N LYS A 99 -6.56 -18.15 12.49
CA LYS A 99 -6.38 -19.61 12.42
C LYS A 99 -7.30 -20.22 11.37
N LEU A 100 -7.06 -19.85 10.10
CA LEU A 100 -7.94 -20.24 8.99
C LEU A 100 -7.53 -21.53 8.29
N GLU A 101 -6.58 -22.29 8.83
CA GLU A 101 -6.02 -23.50 8.21
C GLU A 101 -7.10 -24.56 7.90
N ASP A 102 -8.12 -24.69 8.75
CA ASP A 102 -9.23 -25.65 8.58
C ASP A 102 -10.42 -25.09 7.80
N LYS A 103 -10.29 -23.90 7.19
CA LYS A 103 -11.36 -23.23 6.46
C LYS A 103 -11.08 -23.15 4.97
N LYS A 104 -12.14 -23.05 4.17
CA LYS A 104 -12.02 -22.76 2.73
C LYS A 104 -11.72 -21.27 2.56
N VAL A 105 -10.43 -20.95 2.42
CA VAL A 105 -9.92 -19.58 2.31
C VAL A 105 -9.44 -19.33 0.89
N TYR A 106 -9.81 -18.21 0.34
CA TYR A 106 -9.44 -17.79 -1.00
C TYR A 106 -8.95 -16.35 -0.98
N ARG A 107 -7.94 -16.07 -1.76
CA ARG A 107 -7.47 -14.73 -2.07
C ARG A 107 -8.18 -14.23 -3.31
N ILE A 108 -8.73 -13.04 -3.25
CA ILE A 108 -9.26 -12.32 -4.42
C ILE A 108 -8.63 -10.92 -4.49
N SER A 109 -8.33 -10.46 -5.68
CA SER A 109 -7.77 -9.14 -5.93
C SER A 109 -8.44 -8.47 -7.11
N PHE A 110 -8.52 -7.16 -7.08
CA PHE A 110 -9.07 -6.33 -8.15
C PHE A 110 -8.37 -4.97 -8.14
N ASN A 111 -8.09 -4.43 -9.31
CA ASN A 111 -7.40 -3.16 -9.47
C ASN A 111 -8.34 -1.96 -9.36
N GLU A 112 -9.66 -2.19 -9.47
CA GLU A 112 -10.70 -1.18 -9.35
C GLU A 112 -11.90 -1.71 -8.56
N ILE A 113 -12.60 -0.82 -7.86
CA ILE A 113 -13.78 -1.20 -7.06
C ILE A 113 -15.05 -0.98 -7.90
N THR A 114 -15.18 -1.75 -8.96
CA THR A 114 -16.40 -1.81 -9.80
C THR A 114 -17.16 -3.11 -9.55
N LYS A 115 -18.45 -3.12 -9.83
CA LYS A 115 -19.30 -4.30 -9.68
C LYS A 115 -18.79 -5.48 -10.53
N ASN A 116 -18.31 -5.19 -11.74
CA ASN A 116 -17.82 -6.20 -12.67
C ASN A 116 -16.49 -6.79 -12.20
N ALA A 117 -15.51 -5.96 -11.80
CA ALA A 117 -14.21 -6.41 -11.31
C ALA A 117 -14.35 -7.26 -10.04
N VAL A 118 -15.17 -6.83 -9.06
CA VAL A 118 -15.40 -7.58 -7.82
C VAL A 118 -16.09 -8.93 -8.11
N LYS A 119 -17.08 -8.98 -9.01
CA LYS A 119 -17.72 -10.23 -9.37
C LYS A 119 -16.83 -11.17 -10.18
N ALA A 120 -15.99 -10.63 -11.04
CA ALA A 120 -15.01 -11.41 -11.80
C ALA A 120 -13.95 -12.04 -10.88
N SER A 121 -13.44 -11.29 -9.90
CA SER A 121 -12.47 -11.82 -8.94
C SER A 121 -13.03 -12.95 -8.07
N LEU A 122 -14.31 -12.90 -7.71
CA LEU A 122 -14.97 -13.99 -6.98
C LEU A 122 -15.11 -15.27 -7.80
N LYS A 123 -15.14 -15.17 -9.14
CA LYS A 123 -15.19 -16.33 -10.03
C LYS A 123 -13.82 -16.98 -10.22
N ASN A 124 -12.73 -16.20 -10.07
CA ASN A 124 -11.35 -16.62 -10.25
C ASN A 124 -10.55 -16.41 -8.96
N PRO A 125 -10.90 -17.10 -7.87
CA PRO A 125 -10.15 -17.01 -6.62
C PRO A 125 -8.82 -17.75 -6.76
N ARG A 126 -7.82 -17.30 -6.00
CA ARG A 126 -6.48 -17.90 -5.95
C ARG A 126 -6.05 -18.18 -4.51
N GLU A 127 -4.90 -18.76 -4.32
CA GLU A 127 -4.21 -18.85 -3.04
C GLU A 127 -3.44 -17.56 -2.73
N ILE A 128 -2.97 -17.44 -1.49
CA ILE A 128 -2.07 -16.38 -1.08
C ILE A 128 -0.74 -16.59 -1.80
N ASP A 129 -0.23 -15.55 -2.42
CA ASP A 129 1.07 -15.54 -3.08
C ASP A 129 2.18 -15.36 -2.02
N MET A 130 2.85 -16.46 -1.71
CA MET A 130 3.90 -16.47 -0.68
C MET A 130 5.14 -15.70 -1.10
N ASP A 131 5.46 -15.60 -2.38
CA ASP A 131 6.60 -14.83 -2.87
C ASP A 131 6.41 -13.33 -2.59
N LEU A 132 5.19 -12.82 -2.77
CA LEU A 132 4.83 -11.45 -2.40
C LEU A 132 4.81 -11.24 -0.88
N VAL A 133 4.37 -12.23 -0.10
CA VAL A 133 4.44 -12.20 1.37
C VAL A 133 5.89 -12.13 1.82
N ASP A 134 6.76 -12.96 1.28
CA ASP A 134 8.17 -13.01 1.65
C ASP A 134 8.91 -11.74 1.21
N ALA A 135 8.58 -11.18 0.05
CA ALA A 135 9.10 -9.89 -0.39
C ALA A 135 8.72 -8.75 0.57
N GLN A 136 7.48 -8.75 1.10
CA GLN A 136 7.05 -7.78 2.10
C GLN A 136 7.77 -8.01 3.44
N GLN A 137 7.90 -9.27 3.88
CA GLN A 137 8.59 -9.63 5.12
C GLN A 137 10.06 -9.21 5.07
N ALA A 138 10.76 -9.54 3.98
CA ALA A 138 12.17 -9.17 3.78
C ALA A 138 12.35 -7.65 3.85
N ARG A 139 11.48 -6.87 3.19
CA ARG A 139 11.49 -5.41 3.29
C ARG A 139 11.28 -4.95 4.73
N ARG A 140 10.30 -5.52 5.43
CA ARG A 140 9.95 -5.14 6.80
C ARG A 140 11.09 -5.44 7.77
N VAL A 141 11.74 -6.60 7.62
CA VAL A 141 12.92 -7.02 8.37
C VAL A 141 14.09 -6.07 8.12
N LEU A 142 14.39 -5.77 6.84
CA LEU A 142 15.48 -4.86 6.48
C LEU A 142 15.27 -3.46 7.07
N ASP A 143 14.08 -2.87 6.92
CA ASP A 143 13.76 -1.55 7.46
C ASP A 143 13.90 -1.53 9.00
N ARG A 144 13.54 -2.64 9.67
CA ARG A 144 13.70 -2.80 11.11
C ARG A 144 15.16 -2.86 11.54
N ILE A 145 15.97 -3.67 10.87
CA ILE A 145 17.41 -3.82 11.19
C ILE A 145 18.13 -2.47 10.99
N VAL A 146 17.91 -1.82 9.84
CA VAL A 146 18.51 -0.51 9.54
C VAL A 146 18.11 0.51 10.59
N GLY A 147 16.82 0.64 10.91
CA GLY A 147 16.34 1.60 11.89
C GLY A 147 16.92 1.36 13.29
N TYR A 148 16.91 0.14 13.76
CA TYR A 148 17.36 -0.21 15.11
C TYR A 148 18.87 -0.20 15.29
N LYS A 149 19.65 -0.49 14.24
CA LYS A 149 21.12 -0.49 14.33
C LYS A 149 21.73 0.89 14.07
N ILE A 150 21.16 1.66 13.13
CA ILE A 150 21.75 2.96 12.74
C ILE A 150 21.22 4.12 13.58
N SER A 151 19.94 4.13 14.01
CA SER A 151 19.40 5.22 14.81
C SER A 151 20.18 5.46 16.13
N PRO A 152 20.57 4.44 16.91
CA PRO A 152 21.41 4.64 18.10
C PRO A 152 22.77 5.26 17.79
N LEU A 153 23.36 4.92 16.63
CA LEU A 153 24.62 5.53 16.20
C LEU A 153 24.46 7.04 15.93
N LEU A 154 23.35 7.44 15.29
CA LEU A 154 23.01 8.85 15.11
C LEU A 154 22.81 9.56 16.46
N TRP A 155 22.21 8.90 17.44
CA TRP A 155 22.01 9.48 18.77
C TRP A 155 23.33 9.72 19.50
N ALA A 156 24.28 8.82 19.33
CA ALA A 156 25.60 8.93 19.95
C ALA A 156 26.51 9.96 19.26
N LYS A 157 26.40 10.10 17.94
CA LYS A 157 27.33 10.91 17.13
C LYS A 157 26.79 12.26 16.70
N VAL A 158 25.47 12.43 16.62
CA VAL A 158 24.81 13.65 16.11
C VAL A 158 23.87 14.22 17.16
N LYS A 159 22.66 13.65 17.32
CA LYS A 159 21.67 14.16 18.26
C LYS A 159 20.64 13.08 18.60
N ARG A 160 20.19 13.03 19.87
CA ARG A 160 19.08 12.17 20.30
C ARG A 160 17.78 12.54 19.56
N GLY A 161 16.97 11.50 19.25
CA GLY A 161 15.67 11.65 18.58
C GLY A 161 15.74 11.58 17.05
N LEU A 162 16.96 11.56 16.46
CA LEU A 162 17.10 11.28 15.03
C LEU A 162 16.77 9.82 14.72
N SER A 163 16.26 9.55 13.54
CA SER A 163 16.01 8.18 13.07
C SER A 163 16.66 7.95 11.71
N ALA A 164 17.26 6.78 11.55
CA ALA A 164 17.73 6.32 10.26
C ALA A 164 16.66 5.45 9.61
N GLY A 165 16.53 5.56 8.30
CA GLY A 165 15.62 4.73 7.53
C GLY A 165 15.97 4.76 6.06
N ARG A 166 15.86 3.62 5.42
CA ARG A 166 16.21 3.42 4.02
C ARG A 166 15.43 4.36 3.08
N VAL A 167 14.12 4.48 3.28
CA VAL A 167 13.25 5.33 2.46
C VAL A 167 13.52 6.81 2.72
N GLN A 168 13.60 7.22 3.98
CA GLN A 168 13.80 8.64 4.33
C GLN A 168 15.18 9.16 3.90
N SER A 169 16.23 8.33 3.89
CA SER A 169 17.56 8.72 3.43
C SER A 169 17.57 9.00 1.93
N VAL A 170 16.93 8.15 1.13
CA VAL A 170 16.79 8.36 -0.32
C VAL A 170 15.92 9.57 -0.64
N ALA A 171 14.80 9.74 0.07
CA ALA A 171 13.93 10.90 -0.12
C ALA A 171 14.67 12.22 0.19
N LEU A 172 15.43 12.27 1.28
CA LEU A 172 16.23 13.43 1.62
C LEU A 172 17.31 13.72 0.55
N ARG A 173 17.97 12.69 0.03
CA ARG A 173 18.97 12.83 -1.03
C ARG A 173 18.36 13.44 -2.29
N ILE A 174 17.20 12.95 -2.75
CA ILE A 174 16.51 13.48 -3.93
C ILE A 174 16.14 14.96 -3.72
N ILE A 175 15.68 15.33 -2.52
CA ILE A 175 15.34 16.72 -2.19
C ILE A 175 16.59 17.59 -2.17
N ALA A 176 17.70 17.13 -1.59
CA ALA A 176 18.95 17.88 -1.54
C ALA A 176 19.56 18.09 -2.93
N ASP A 177 19.59 17.04 -3.75
CA ASP A 177 20.08 17.14 -5.13
C ASP A 177 19.24 18.14 -5.94
N ARG A 178 17.91 18.14 -5.75
CA ARG A 178 17.04 19.12 -6.40
C ARG A 178 17.26 20.55 -5.91
N GLU A 179 17.53 20.75 -4.64
CA GLU A 179 17.85 22.05 -4.06
C GLU A 179 19.19 22.59 -4.61
N GLU A 180 20.18 21.71 -4.79
CA GLU A 180 21.45 22.07 -5.44
C GLU A 180 21.23 22.54 -6.88
N GLU A 181 20.37 21.84 -7.67
CA GLU A 181 20.01 22.26 -9.01
C GLU A 181 19.31 23.63 -9.03
N ILE A 182 18.38 23.88 -8.07
CA ILE A 182 17.69 25.17 -7.96
C ILE A 182 18.67 26.28 -7.63
N ASN A 183 19.59 26.06 -6.70
CA ASN A 183 20.60 27.05 -6.31
C ASN A 183 21.63 27.32 -7.42
N ALA A 184 21.92 26.32 -8.25
CA ALA A 184 22.82 26.47 -9.40
C ALA A 184 22.15 27.02 -10.66
N PHE A 185 20.81 27.16 -10.65
CA PHE A 185 20.05 27.61 -11.82
C PHE A 185 20.36 29.06 -12.15
N ILE A 186 20.82 29.31 -13.36
CA ILE A 186 21.03 30.65 -13.91
C ILE A 186 19.83 30.97 -14.81
N PRO A 187 19.00 31.97 -14.49
CA PRO A 187 17.86 32.33 -15.33
C PRO A 187 18.32 32.83 -16.71
N GLU A 188 17.78 32.23 -17.75
CA GLU A 188 17.95 32.72 -19.11
C GLU A 188 16.63 33.33 -19.59
N GLU A 189 16.69 34.55 -20.14
CA GLU A 189 15.54 35.20 -20.76
C GLU A 189 15.17 34.47 -22.06
N TYR A 190 13.89 34.21 -22.24
CA TYR A 190 13.35 33.63 -23.47
C TYR A 190 12.01 34.27 -23.83
N TRP A 191 11.67 34.20 -25.09
CA TRP A 191 10.41 34.75 -25.60
C TRP A 191 9.52 33.61 -26.10
N THR A 192 8.24 33.73 -25.87
CA THR A 192 7.21 32.88 -26.47
C THR A 192 6.44 33.73 -27.50
N LEU A 193 6.13 33.15 -28.63
CA LEU A 193 5.27 33.77 -29.62
C LEU A 193 3.99 32.96 -29.77
N ASP A 194 2.90 33.54 -29.34
CA ASP A 194 1.56 32.98 -29.49
C ASP A 194 0.75 33.86 -30.43
N ALA A 195 0.00 33.25 -31.34
CA ALA A 195 -0.87 33.96 -32.29
C ALA A 195 -2.33 33.55 -32.10
N ASP A 196 -3.20 34.47 -31.78
CA ASP A 196 -4.64 34.26 -31.78
C ASP A 196 -5.24 34.50 -33.16
N LEU A 197 -5.60 33.42 -33.83
CA LEU A 197 -6.10 33.39 -35.18
C LEU A 197 -7.64 33.31 -35.16
N LYS A 198 -8.28 34.11 -36.02
CA LYS A 198 -9.72 34.02 -36.24
C LYS A 198 -10.04 33.56 -37.65
N VAL A 199 -10.70 32.41 -37.73
CA VAL A 199 -11.20 31.88 -38.98
C VAL A 199 -12.46 32.69 -39.38
N LYS A 200 -12.54 33.14 -40.62
CA LYS A 200 -13.68 33.88 -41.13
C LYS A 200 -14.96 33.02 -41.05
N GLY A 201 -15.97 33.51 -40.35
CA GLY A 201 -17.21 32.80 -40.12
C GLY A 201 -17.29 31.99 -38.77
N GLU A 202 -16.17 31.83 -38.07
CA GLU A 202 -16.10 31.13 -36.80
C GLU A 202 -16.13 32.15 -35.61
N ARG A 203 -16.76 31.74 -34.49
CA ARG A 203 -16.76 32.53 -33.26
C ARG A 203 -15.60 32.24 -32.34
N LYS A 204 -14.97 31.07 -32.49
CA LYS A 204 -13.86 30.64 -31.63
C LYS A 204 -12.53 31.14 -32.20
N LEU A 205 -11.65 31.55 -31.30
CA LEU A 205 -10.24 31.83 -31.61
C LEU A 205 -9.45 30.51 -31.58
N LEU A 206 -8.48 30.38 -32.47
CA LEU A 206 -7.47 29.34 -32.48
C LEU A 206 -6.14 29.95 -32.01
N THR A 207 -5.68 29.55 -30.83
CA THR A 207 -4.36 29.98 -30.34
C THR A 207 -3.29 29.03 -30.92
N ALA A 208 -2.43 29.55 -31.75
CA ALA A 208 -1.27 28.83 -32.31
C ALA A 208 -0.02 29.26 -31.54
N LYS A 209 0.76 28.28 -31.09
CA LYS A 209 2.06 28.51 -30.44
C LYS A 209 3.18 28.22 -31.41
N PHE A 210 4.14 29.12 -31.46
CA PHE A 210 5.35 28.90 -32.26
C PHE A 210 6.33 28.02 -31.49
N TYR A 211 6.70 26.88 -32.08
CA TYR A 211 7.74 26.00 -31.59
C TYR A 211 8.97 26.08 -32.52
N GLY A 212 9.69 27.19 -32.46
CA GLY A 212 10.93 27.36 -33.16
C GLY A 212 12.13 27.23 -32.25
N THR A 213 13.22 26.67 -32.77
CA THR A 213 14.50 26.56 -32.08
C THR A 213 15.53 27.58 -32.58
N GLU A 214 15.14 28.54 -33.39
CA GLU A 214 16.09 29.56 -33.86
C GLU A 214 16.44 30.50 -32.71
N LYS A 215 17.64 30.33 -32.18
CA LYS A 215 18.30 31.37 -31.40
C LYS A 215 18.58 32.50 -32.40
N SER A 216 17.76 33.55 -32.38
CA SER A 216 18.15 34.81 -33.05
C SER A 216 19.47 35.27 -32.42
N LYS A 217 20.51 35.29 -33.25
CA LYS A 217 21.79 35.94 -32.92
C LYS A 217 21.61 37.44 -32.85
#